data_5ecd6c9a763931567d150602fb063237
#
_entry.id   5ecd6c9a763931567d150602fb063237
#
_cell.length_a   1.000
_cell.length_b   1.000
_cell.length_c   1.000
_cell.angle_alpha   90.00
_cell.angle_beta   90.00
_cell.angle_gamma   90.00
#
_symmetry.space_group_name_H-M   'P 1'
#
loop_
_entity.id
_entity.type
_entity.pdbx_description
1 polymer ?
#
loop_
_entity_poly.entity_id
_entity_poly.type
_entity_poly.pdbx_seq_one_letter_code
_entity_poly.pdbx_strand_id
1 'polypeptide(L)'
;LGVRFYTYISTLRNILDAANEAGLPVIVFDRPDVMGGKTVEGPMLQTGFSSFVGHLPIALRYGLTPGELAKWWHTRNGMKNQLSITCCEDYRCPTRFESLDFPWFKPSPSMPNVATALLYPGTCLFEGTNISEGRGSDYPFRNLGAPGINADSWLECIRPLLSEQVKATTTSFVPTFSKFTGETCHGIRLICEQPITDSVYTGVAALWSLMQSHPGLVEFTDRPNLEHPFIDYLAGTDRIRKGLLAGEKPDVIISESSAGSAEFAAQREEFFLYPRD
;
A
#
# COMPACT_ATOMS: atom_id res chain seq x y z
N LEU A 1 -2.72 8.94 0.18
CA LEU A 1 -2.42 7.72 -0.55
C LEU A 1 -3.54 6.72 -0.30
N GLY A 2 -4.26 6.25 -1.25
CA GLY A 2 -5.38 5.31 -1.16
C GLY A 2 -5.01 3.90 -0.69
N VAL A 3 -4.20 3.76 0.35
CA VAL A 3 -3.62 2.51 0.84
C VAL A 3 -3.85 2.36 2.35
N ARG A 4 -4.34 1.19 2.79
CA ARG A 4 -4.80 0.94 4.17
C ARG A 4 -3.71 1.15 5.21
N PHE A 5 -2.49 0.70 5.00
CA PHE A 5 -1.39 0.83 5.95
C PHE A 5 -0.71 2.22 5.95
N TYR A 6 -1.18 3.16 5.13
CA TYR A 6 -0.76 4.55 5.22
C TYR A 6 -1.60 5.27 6.29
N THR A 7 -1.15 5.23 7.52
CA THR A 7 -1.90 5.31 8.77
C THR A 7 -2.66 6.61 9.07
N TYR A 8 -2.58 7.63 8.24
CA TYR A 8 -3.43 8.82 8.39
C TYR A 8 -4.93 8.49 8.42
N ILE A 9 -5.34 7.45 7.69
CA ILE A 9 -6.75 7.00 7.72
C ILE A 9 -7.12 6.34 9.04
N SER A 10 -6.17 5.70 9.72
CA SER A 10 -6.38 5.16 11.07
C SER A 10 -6.57 6.29 12.08
N THR A 11 -5.78 7.37 11.96
CA THR A 11 -5.96 8.60 12.73
C THR A 11 -7.31 9.26 12.43
N LEU A 12 -7.70 9.35 11.15
CA LEU A 12 -9.00 9.88 10.74
C LEU A 12 -10.15 9.10 11.39
N ARG A 13 -10.12 7.78 11.35
CA ARG A 13 -11.11 6.94 12.04
C ARG A 13 -11.17 7.24 13.52
N ASN A 14 -10.05 7.26 14.24
CA ASN A 14 -10.01 7.53 15.67
C ASN A 14 -10.60 8.91 16.01
N ILE A 15 -10.36 9.93 15.16
CA ILE A 15 -10.94 11.26 15.32
C ILE A 15 -12.47 11.21 15.12
N LEU A 16 -12.95 10.52 14.10
CA LEU A 16 -14.39 10.37 13.84
C LEU A 16 -15.09 9.64 14.98
N ASP A 17 -14.50 8.54 15.49
CA ASP A 17 -15.05 7.77 16.61
C ASP A 17 -15.12 8.62 17.88
N ALA A 18 -14.02 9.28 18.27
CA ALA A 18 -13.95 10.13 19.46
C ALA A 18 -14.87 11.36 19.36
N ALA A 19 -14.95 12.00 18.18
CA ALA A 19 -15.84 13.14 17.98
C ALA A 19 -17.32 12.73 18.06
N ASN A 20 -17.67 11.55 17.54
CA ASN A 20 -19.02 11.03 17.65
C ASN A 20 -19.41 10.73 19.11
N GLU A 21 -18.51 10.12 19.89
CA GLU A 21 -18.70 9.88 21.33
C GLU A 21 -18.88 11.19 22.11
N ALA A 22 -18.14 12.23 21.75
CA ALA A 22 -18.21 13.55 22.38
C ALA A 22 -19.33 14.46 21.84
N GLY A 23 -20.05 14.04 20.79
CA GLY A 23 -21.07 14.87 20.13
C GLY A 23 -20.51 16.08 19.40
N LEU A 24 -19.22 16.06 19.02
CA LEU A 24 -18.54 17.18 18.37
C LEU A 24 -18.64 17.11 16.84
N PRO A 25 -18.80 18.24 16.13
CA PRO A 25 -18.76 18.27 14.69
C PRO A 25 -17.35 18.01 14.17
N VAL A 26 -17.25 17.37 12.98
CA VAL A 26 -15.99 17.14 12.28
C VAL A 26 -16.06 17.78 10.89
N ILE A 27 -15.00 18.48 10.51
CA ILE A 27 -14.83 19.00 9.14
C ILE A 27 -13.60 18.32 8.53
N VAL A 28 -13.79 17.67 7.38
CA VAL A 28 -12.70 17.05 6.60
C VAL A 28 -12.42 17.91 5.38
N PHE A 29 -11.21 18.46 5.28
CA PHE A 29 -10.72 19.05 4.04
C PHE A 29 -10.15 17.93 3.17
N ASP A 30 -10.88 17.61 2.10
CA ASP A 30 -10.55 16.46 1.27
C ASP A 30 -9.29 16.70 0.43
N ARG A 31 -8.73 15.62 -0.09
CA ARG A 31 -7.52 15.61 -0.93
C ARG A 31 -7.69 14.63 -2.08
N PRO A 32 -7.11 14.92 -3.27
CA PRO A 32 -7.06 13.97 -4.37
C PRO A 32 -6.43 12.64 -3.95
N ASP A 33 -6.99 11.54 -4.46
CA ASP A 33 -6.30 10.24 -4.35
C ASP A 33 -5.20 10.14 -5.41
N VAL A 34 -3.95 10.10 -4.94
CA VAL A 34 -2.75 10.00 -5.78
C VAL A 34 -2.78 8.76 -6.69
N MET A 35 -3.42 7.70 -6.21
CA MET A 35 -3.57 6.44 -6.95
C MET A 35 -4.71 6.47 -7.98
N GLY A 36 -5.39 7.62 -8.14
CA GLY A 36 -6.47 7.84 -9.10
C GLY A 36 -7.85 7.37 -8.66
N GLY A 37 -8.01 6.79 -7.48
CA GLY A 37 -9.31 6.49 -6.85
C GLY A 37 -10.19 5.44 -7.57
N LYS A 38 -9.78 4.90 -8.72
CA LYS A 38 -10.60 3.97 -9.52
C LYS A 38 -10.41 2.51 -9.10
N THR A 39 -9.20 2.12 -8.76
CA THR A 39 -8.82 0.73 -8.52
C THR A 39 -8.98 0.35 -7.06
N VAL A 40 -9.62 -0.81 -6.82
CA VAL A 40 -9.55 -1.55 -5.56
C VAL A 40 -8.67 -2.77 -5.78
N GLU A 41 -7.71 -3.02 -4.88
CA GLU A 41 -6.72 -4.08 -5.06
C GLU A 41 -6.28 -4.65 -3.71
N GLY A 42 -5.93 -5.94 -3.73
CA GLY A 42 -5.41 -6.65 -2.59
C GLY A 42 -6.46 -7.03 -1.54
N PRO A 43 -6.04 -7.69 -0.46
CA PRO A 43 -6.95 -8.29 0.50
C PRO A 43 -7.74 -7.28 1.34
N MET A 44 -8.97 -7.66 1.67
CA MET A 44 -9.73 -7.04 2.75
C MET A 44 -9.04 -7.27 4.10
N LEU A 45 -9.21 -6.32 5.03
CA LEU A 45 -8.78 -6.56 6.41
C LEU A 45 -9.65 -7.65 7.04
N GLN A 46 -9.03 -8.75 7.42
CA GLN A 46 -9.68 -9.86 8.12
C GLN A 46 -9.66 -9.67 9.64
N THR A 47 -10.65 -10.27 10.30
CA THR A 47 -10.70 -10.34 11.77
C THR A 47 -9.45 -11.02 12.31
N GLY A 48 -8.82 -10.43 13.34
CA GLY A 48 -7.55 -10.93 13.92
C GLY A 48 -6.30 -10.20 13.43
N PHE A 49 -6.37 -9.49 12.28
CA PHE A 49 -5.23 -8.70 11.77
C PHE A 49 -5.43 -7.20 11.93
N SER A 50 -6.37 -6.79 12.79
CA SER A 50 -6.59 -5.37 13.08
C SER A 50 -5.42 -4.79 13.87
N SER A 51 -4.92 -3.64 13.43
CA SER A 51 -3.83 -2.90 14.07
C SER A 51 -3.86 -1.46 13.59
N PHE A 52 -2.90 -0.62 14.03
CA PHE A 52 -2.83 0.75 13.53
C PHE A 52 -2.50 0.84 12.03
N VAL A 53 -1.81 -0.16 11.45
CA VAL A 53 -1.56 -0.25 10.00
C VAL A 53 -2.70 -0.91 9.21
N GLY A 54 -3.71 -1.44 9.91
CA GLY A 54 -4.90 -2.05 9.33
C GLY A 54 -6.09 -1.84 10.28
N HIS A 55 -6.68 -0.63 10.27
CA HIS A 55 -7.67 -0.24 11.26
C HIS A 55 -9.11 -0.21 10.72
N LEU A 56 -9.29 -0.04 9.41
CA LEU A 56 -10.60 -0.06 8.75
C LEU A 56 -10.80 -1.38 7.97
N PRO A 57 -12.02 -1.95 7.97
CA PRO A 57 -12.34 -3.18 7.24
C PRO A 57 -12.54 -2.91 5.73
N ILE A 58 -11.48 -2.49 5.08
CA ILE A 58 -11.41 -2.11 3.66
C ILE A 58 -10.32 -2.89 2.94
N ALA A 59 -10.34 -2.87 1.61
CA ALA A 59 -9.28 -3.45 0.80
C ALA A 59 -7.93 -2.75 1.04
N LEU A 60 -6.82 -3.43 0.75
CA LEU A 60 -5.47 -2.89 0.94
C LEU A 60 -5.31 -1.57 0.16
N ARG A 61 -5.64 -1.56 -1.13
CA ARG A 61 -5.82 -0.36 -1.93
C ARG A 61 -7.31 -0.15 -2.10
N TYR A 62 -7.85 0.91 -1.50
CA TYR A 62 -9.30 1.04 -1.31
C TYR A 62 -9.98 2.03 -2.28
N GLY A 63 -9.22 2.89 -2.96
CA GLY A 63 -9.69 3.77 -4.01
C GLY A 63 -10.79 4.75 -3.59
N LEU A 64 -10.62 5.39 -2.42
CA LEU A 64 -11.44 6.49 -1.92
C LEU A 64 -10.54 7.65 -1.52
N THR A 65 -11.03 8.87 -1.65
CA THR A 65 -10.40 10.03 -1.03
C THR A 65 -10.57 9.99 0.50
N PRO A 66 -9.80 10.75 1.28
CA PRO A 66 -10.02 10.86 2.73
C PRO A 66 -11.45 11.30 3.10
N GLY A 67 -12.05 12.23 2.34
CA GLY A 67 -13.43 12.68 2.55
C GLY A 67 -14.45 11.58 2.26
N GLU A 68 -14.29 10.87 1.15
CA GLU A 68 -15.15 9.71 0.81
C GLU A 68 -15.03 8.61 1.85
N LEU A 69 -13.82 8.33 2.35
CA LEU A 69 -13.59 7.36 3.41
C LEU A 69 -14.23 7.79 4.74
N ALA A 70 -14.14 9.07 5.09
CA ALA A 70 -14.79 9.61 6.28
C ALA A 70 -16.32 9.46 6.19
N LYS A 71 -16.91 9.79 5.04
CA LYS A 71 -18.34 9.61 4.77
C LYS A 71 -18.75 8.14 4.88
N TRP A 72 -17.95 7.23 4.28
CA TRP A 72 -18.17 5.79 4.35
C TRP A 72 -18.16 5.29 5.79
N TRP A 73 -17.14 5.65 6.59
CA TRP A 73 -17.02 5.22 7.99
C TRP A 73 -18.15 5.78 8.86
N HIS A 74 -18.44 7.07 8.74
CA HIS A 74 -19.49 7.77 9.48
C HIS A 74 -20.86 7.13 9.22
N THR A 75 -21.23 6.91 7.97
CA THR A 75 -22.53 6.34 7.58
C THR A 75 -22.64 4.89 8.01
N ARG A 76 -21.60 4.08 7.75
CA ARG A 76 -21.61 2.64 8.05
C ARG A 76 -21.76 2.35 9.57
N ASN A 77 -21.24 3.24 10.40
CA ASN A 77 -21.34 3.09 11.86
C ASN A 77 -22.51 3.86 12.49
N GLY A 78 -23.39 4.44 11.68
CA GLY A 78 -24.58 5.16 12.16
C GLY A 78 -24.24 6.33 13.09
N MET A 79 -23.08 6.99 12.88
CA MET A 79 -22.65 8.12 13.70
C MET A 79 -23.66 9.26 13.66
N LYS A 80 -23.81 9.98 14.78
CA LYS A 80 -24.85 11.00 14.94
C LYS A 80 -24.32 12.43 14.97
N ASN A 81 -23.00 12.60 15.17
CA ASN A 81 -22.38 13.91 15.12
C ASN A 81 -22.39 14.47 13.68
N GLN A 82 -22.25 15.77 13.57
CA GLN A 82 -22.20 16.43 12.25
C GLN A 82 -20.86 16.13 11.58
N LEU A 83 -20.90 15.60 10.34
CA LEU A 83 -19.74 15.49 9.44
C LEU A 83 -19.92 16.43 8.25
N SER A 84 -18.96 17.29 8.03
CA SER A 84 -18.88 18.16 6.84
C SER A 84 -17.62 17.86 6.05
N ILE A 85 -17.71 17.79 4.72
CA ILE A 85 -16.58 17.53 3.84
C ILE A 85 -16.43 18.71 2.88
N THR A 86 -15.26 19.34 2.91
CA THR A 86 -14.89 20.35 1.92
C THR A 86 -14.21 19.62 0.76
N CYS A 87 -14.90 19.55 -0.36
CA CYS A 87 -14.42 18.88 -1.57
C CYS A 87 -13.29 19.65 -2.26
N CYS A 88 -12.46 18.95 -3.02
CA CYS A 88 -11.50 19.55 -3.94
C CYS A 88 -12.24 20.16 -5.13
N GLU A 89 -11.94 21.41 -5.46
CA GLU A 89 -12.51 22.08 -6.64
C GLU A 89 -11.98 21.43 -7.92
N ASP A 90 -12.85 21.26 -8.92
CA ASP A 90 -12.58 20.72 -10.26
C ASP A 90 -11.87 19.36 -10.29
N TYR A 91 -11.81 18.63 -9.17
CA TYR A 91 -11.22 17.31 -9.11
C TYR A 91 -12.17 16.24 -9.69
N ARG A 92 -11.61 15.37 -10.54
CA ARG A 92 -12.24 14.18 -11.09
C ARG A 92 -11.38 12.94 -10.83
N CYS A 93 -11.98 11.81 -10.62
CA CYS A 93 -11.29 10.52 -10.61
C CYS A 93 -11.57 9.76 -11.92
N PRO A 94 -10.59 9.12 -12.54
CA PRO A 94 -9.18 9.08 -12.17
C PRO A 94 -8.37 10.19 -12.86
N THR A 95 -7.99 11.20 -12.13
CA THR A 95 -7.05 12.20 -12.64
C THR A 95 -5.64 11.81 -12.20
N ARG A 96 -4.69 11.84 -13.13
CA ARG A 96 -3.27 11.66 -12.79
C ARG A 96 -2.84 12.82 -11.91
N PHE A 97 -2.16 12.51 -10.81
CA PHE A 97 -1.72 13.55 -9.87
C PHE A 97 -0.85 14.61 -10.56
N GLU A 98 0.00 14.19 -11.50
CA GLU A 98 0.89 15.08 -12.26
C GLU A 98 0.15 16.04 -13.19
N SER A 99 -1.11 15.76 -13.53
CA SER A 99 -1.95 16.66 -14.33
C SER A 99 -2.75 17.65 -13.48
N LEU A 100 -2.70 17.51 -12.15
CA LEU A 100 -3.23 18.51 -11.24
C LEU A 100 -2.23 19.64 -11.10
N ASP A 101 -2.67 20.89 -11.16
CA ASP A 101 -1.84 22.04 -10.82
C ASP A 101 -1.63 22.12 -9.30
N PHE A 102 -0.99 21.10 -8.77
CA PHE A 102 -0.80 20.93 -7.34
C PHE A 102 0.60 20.35 -7.05
N PRO A 103 1.44 21.03 -6.27
CA PRO A 103 2.78 20.56 -5.97
C PRO A 103 2.75 19.32 -5.08
N TRP A 104 3.71 18.40 -5.30
CA TRP A 104 3.90 17.27 -4.42
C TRP A 104 4.45 17.70 -3.07
N PHE A 105 3.61 17.73 -2.06
CA PHE A 105 4.05 17.84 -0.67
C PHE A 105 4.32 16.43 -0.14
N LYS A 106 5.57 16.16 0.23
CA LYS A 106 5.96 14.85 0.79
C LYS A 106 5.11 14.51 2.01
N PRO A 107 4.21 13.54 1.94
CA PRO A 107 3.37 13.19 3.09
C PRO A 107 4.17 12.44 4.17
N SER A 108 5.35 11.92 3.84
CA SER A 108 6.35 11.40 4.77
C SER A 108 7.76 11.51 4.16
N PRO A 109 8.84 11.45 4.96
CA PRO A 109 10.22 11.53 4.46
C PRO A 109 10.54 10.49 3.39
N SER A 110 9.97 9.27 3.52
CA SER A 110 10.20 8.17 2.57
C SER A 110 9.17 8.12 1.43
N MET A 111 8.39 9.20 1.23
CA MET A 111 7.45 9.34 0.13
C MET A 111 7.78 10.57 -0.72
N PRO A 112 8.95 10.56 -1.43
CA PRO A 112 9.50 11.76 -2.06
C PRO A 112 8.72 12.23 -3.29
N ASN A 113 8.01 11.35 -3.99
CA ASN A 113 7.34 11.63 -5.25
C ASN A 113 6.21 10.63 -5.55
N VAL A 114 5.44 10.93 -6.60
CA VAL A 114 4.32 10.10 -7.08
C VAL A 114 4.79 8.70 -7.51
N ALA A 115 5.93 8.58 -8.19
CA ALA A 115 6.44 7.28 -8.65
C ALA A 115 6.69 6.30 -7.48
N THR A 116 7.10 6.82 -6.32
CA THR A 116 7.17 6.01 -5.08
C THR A 116 5.78 5.61 -4.60
N ALA A 117 4.82 6.55 -4.61
CA ALA A 117 3.45 6.29 -4.17
C ALA A 117 2.77 5.21 -5.00
N LEU A 118 3.00 5.16 -6.32
CA LEU A 118 2.40 4.18 -7.22
C LEU A 118 2.83 2.73 -6.92
N LEU A 119 4.06 2.52 -6.48
CA LEU A 119 4.60 1.18 -6.14
C LEU A 119 4.39 0.81 -4.67
N TYR A 120 4.17 1.81 -3.81
CA TYR A 120 4.07 1.63 -2.37
C TYR A 120 3.04 0.57 -1.92
N PRO A 121 1.85 0.39 -2.55
CA PRO A 121 0.88 -0.61 -2.11
C PRO A 121 1.43 -2.04 -2.07
N GLY A 122 2.34 -2.38 -2.97
CA GLY A 122 2.98 -3.69 -2.98
C GLY A 122 4.32 -3.71 -2.25
N THR A 123 5.16 -2.70 -2.47
CA THR A 123 6.52 -2.70 -1.94
C THR A 123 6.59 -2.44 -0.43
N CYS A 124 5.55 -1.86 0.18
CA CYS A 124 5.45 -1.74 1.62
C CYS A 124 5.39 -3.11 2.33
N LEU A 125 4.98 -4.18 1.67
CA LEU A 125 4.99 -5.53 2.25
C LEU A 125 6.40 -5.98 2.66
N PHE A 126 7.44 -5.43 2.03
CA PHE A 126 8.83 -5.67 2.41
C PHE A 126 9.18 -5.16 3.82
N GLU A 127 8.41 -4.21 4.39
CA GLU A 127 8.60 -3.81 5.79
C GLU A 127 8.39 -4.96 6.78
N GLY A 128 7.60 -5.95 6.39
CA GLY A 128 7.37 -7.17 7.17
C GLY A 128 8.41 -8.28 6.94
N THR A 129 9.54 -7.95 6.30
CA THR A 129 10.64 -8.90 6.03
C THR A 129 11.98 -8.33 6.48
N ASN A 130 13.03 -9.16 6.43
CA ASN A 130 14.42 -8.73 6.62
C ASN A 130 15.00 -7.99 5.41
N ILE A 131 14.31 -7.92 4.27
CA ILE A 131 14.79 -7.26 3.04
C ILE A 131 14.50 -5.75 3.10
N SER A 132 15.45 -4.92 2.69
CA SER A 132 15.27 -3.46 2.64
C SER A 132 14.29 -3.07 1.54
N GLU A 133 13.33 -2.22 1.91
CA GLU A 133 12.42 -1.53 1.01
C GLU A 133 12.98 -0.20 0.51
N GLY A 134 14.29 -0.01 0.63
CA GLY A 134 15.01 1.17 0.13
C GLY A 134 14.88 2.43 0.97
N ARG A 135 14.30 2.38 2.18
CA ARG A 135 14.34 3.52 3.11
C ARG A 135 15.79 3.91 3.39
N GLY A 136 16.07 5.19 3.46
CA GLY A 136 17.42 5.71 3.61
C GLY A 136 18.23 5.76 2.31
N SER A 137 17.64 5.39 1.17
CA SER A 137 18.22 5.58 -0.17
C SER A 137 17.46 6.67 -0.94
N ASP A 138 17.95 7.04 -2.12
CA ASP A 138 17.30 8.04 -3.01
C ASP A 138 15.97 7.54 -3.59
N TYR A 139 15.70 6.22 -3.52
CA TYR A 139 14.53 5.59 -4.12
C TYR A 139 13.80 4.68 -3.12
N PRO A 140 13.27 5.24 -2.01
CA PRO A 140 12.52 4.46 -1.03
C PRO A 140 11.31 3.81 -1.68
N PHE A 141 11.02 2.54 -1.30
CA PHE A 141 9.95 1.70 -1.86
C PHE A 141 10.05 1.40 -3.36
N ARG A 142 11.17 1.80 -3.97
CA ARG A 142 11.51 1.50 -5.36
C ARG A 142 12.76 0.65 -5.45
N ASN A 143 13.75 0.90 -4.58
CA ASN A 143 14.89 0.02 -4.37
C ASN A 143 14.51 -1.06 -3.37
N LEU A 144 14.66 -2.31 -3.77
CA LEU A 144 14.44 -3.49 -2.94
C LEU A 144 15.73 -4.30 -2.94
N GLY A 145 16.23 -4.66 -1.75
CA GLY A 145 17.50 -5.39 -1.71
C GLY A 145 18.05 -5.67 -0.32
N ALA A 146 19.14 -6.42 -0.29
CA ALA A 146 19.91 -6.72 0.91
C ALA A 146 21.37 -7.02 0.56
N PRO A 147 22.29 -7.06 1.53
CA PRO A 147 23.61 -7.63 1.31
C PRO A 147 23.53 -9.07 0.84
N GLY A 148 24.42 -9.47 -0.09
CA GLY A 148 24.51 -10.85 -0.58
C GLY A 148 23.49 -11.28 -1.65
N ILE A 149 22.55 -10.42 -2.06
CA ILE A 149 21.65 -10.72 -3.16
C ILE A 149 22.41 -10.69 -4.50
N ASN A 150 22.20 -11.69 -5.34
CA ASN A 150 22.54 -11.65 -6.76
C ASN A 150 21.41 -10.94 -7.52
N ALA A 151 21.63 -9.67 -7.84
CA ALA A 151 20.62 -8.81 -8.46
C ALA A 151 20.18 -9.28 -9.84
N ASP A 152 21.09 -9.88 -10.63
CA ASP A 152 20.79 -10.38 -11.98
C ASP A 152 19.86 -11.59 -11.90
N SER A 153 20.16 -12.56 -11.02
CA SER A 153 19.29 -13.73 -10.81
C SER A 153 17.89 -13.33 -10.36
N TRP A 154 17.77 -12.32 -9.47
CA TRP A 154 16.46 -11.82 -9.07
C TRP A 154 15.74 -11.11 -10.23
N LEU A 155 16.46 -10.27 -10.98
CA LEU A 155 15.90 -9.55 -12.13
C LEU A 155 15.37 -10.52 -13.20
N GLU A 156 16.11 -11.58 -13.51
CA GLU A 156 15.67 -12.62 -14.45
C GLU A 156 14.38 -13.30 -13.99
N CYS A 157 14.26 -13.58 -12.68
CA CYS A 157 13.10 -14.24 -12.10
C CYS A 157 11.86 -13.36 -12.05
N ILE A 158 12.00 -12.05 -11.75
CA ILE A 158 10.85 -11.13 -11.65
C ILE A 158 10.35 -10.64 -13.01
N ARG A 159 11.24 -10.44 -13.99
CA ARG A 159 10.92 -9.81 -15.28
C ARG A 159 9.68 -10.39 -15.98
N PRO A 160 9.48 -11.72 -16.07
CA PRO A 160 8.31 -12.29 -16.74
C PRO A 160 7.00 -12.11 -15.97
N LEU A 161 7.05 -11.62 -14.70
CA LEU A 161 5.90 -11.40 -13.85
C LEU A 161 5.41 -9.94 -13.85
N LEU A 162 6.20 -9.02 -14.39
CA LEU A 162 5.86 -7.60 -14.39
C LEU A 162 4.94 -7.26 -15.58
N SER A 163 3.97 -6.39 -15.32
CA SER A 163 3.17 -5.77 -16.37
C SER A 163 4.02 -4.82 -17.24
N GLU A 164 3.51 -4.48 -18.43
CA GLU A 164 4.18 -3.55 -19.35
C GLU A 164 4.43 -2.16 -18.73
N GLN A 165 3.66 -1.79 -17.71
CA GLN A 165 3.75 -0.50 -17.03
C GLN A 165 4.83 -0.45 -15.95
N VAL A 166 5.34 -1.60 -15.52
CA VAL A 166 6.37 -1.72 -14.48
C VAL A 166 7.63 -2.33 -15.06
N LYS A 167 8.73 -1.62 -14.90
CA LYS A 167 10.07 -2.10 -15.29
C LYS A 167 10.89 -2.37 -14.04
N ALA A 168 11.84 -3.29 -14.15
CA ALA A 168 12.86 -3.54 -13.14
C ALA A 168 14.24 -3.46 -13.74
N THR A 169 15.19 -2.95 -12.97
CA THR A 169 16.63 -2.94 -13.27
C THR A 169 17.40 -3.40 -12.05
N THR A 170 18.61 -3.93 -12.24
CA THR A 170 19.52 -4.16 -11.11
C THR A 170 19.93 -2.84 -10.47
N THR A 171 20.18 -2.85 -9.18
CA THR A 171 20.64 -1.69 -8.42
C THR A 171 21.52 -2.08 -7.27
N SER A 172 22.34 -1.13 -6.84
CA SER A 172 23.06 -1.17 -5.56
C SER A 172 22.83 0.14 -4.82
N PHE A 173 22.64 0.09 -3.51
CA PHE A 173 22.41 1.27 -2.69
C PHE A 173 22.92 1.03 -1.26
N VAL A 174 23.22 2.12 -0.56
CA VAL A 174 23.64 2.10 0.84
C VAL A 174 22.61 2.90 1.65
N PRO A 175 21.78 2.26 2.47
CA PRO A 175 20.81 2.98 3.31
C PRO A 175 21.52 3.87 4.34
N THR A 176 21.04 5.09 4.53
CA THR A 176 21.53 6.01 5.58
C THR A 176 20.79 5.83 6.90
N PHE A 177 19.66 5.13 6.88
CA PHE A 177 18.86 4.73 8.06
C PHE A 177 17.99 3.53 7.71
N SER A 178 17.34 2.90 8.71
CA SER A 178 16.51 1.70 8.60
C SER A 178 17.35 0.42 8.46
N LYS A 179 16.88 -0.57 7.70
CA LYS A 179 17.57 -1.85 7.51
C LYS A 179 18.89 -1.64 6.77
N PHE A 180 19.93 -2.35 7.19
CA PHE A 180 21.26 -2.36 6.58
C PHE A 180 21.91 -0.96 6.47
N THR A 181 21.70 -0.10 7.48
CA THR A 181 22.34 1.23 7.53
C THR A 181 23.86 1.12 7.38
N GLY A 182 24.42 1.79 6.37
CA GLY A 182 25.84 1.81 6.08
C GLY A 182 26.37 0.59 5.31
N GLU A 183 25.55 -0.42 5.06
CA GLU A 183 25.92 -1.61 4.31
C GLU A 183 25.48 -1.50 2.83
N THR A 184 26.26 -2.08 1.93
CA THR A 184 25.88 -2.15 0.53
C THR A 184 24.82 -3.22 0.31
N CYS A 185 23.62 -2.81 -0.08
CA CYS A 185 22.56 -3.68 -0.55
C CYS A 185 22.61 -3.81 -2.06
N HIS A 186 22.42 -5.03 -2.55
CA HIS A 186 22.22 -5.34 -3.96
C HIS A 186 20.78 -5.82 -4.16
N GLY A 187 20.21 -5.56 -5.34
CA GLY A 187 18.86 -5.98 -5.64
C GLY A 187 18.28 -5.32 -6.88
N ILE A 188 16.99 -5.03 -6.85
CA ILE A 188 16.27 -4.46 -7.99
C ILE A 188 15.71 -3.08 -7.67
N ARG A 189 15.62 -2.24 -8.71
CA ARG A 189 14.85 -1.00 -8.70
C ARG A 189 13.63 -1.17 -9.58
N LEU A 190 12.46 -0.97 -9.00
CA LEU A 190 11.20 -0.89 -9.73
C LEU A 190 10.98 0.52 -10.26
N ILE A 191 10.51 0.61 -11.49
CA ILE A 191 10.25 1.86 -12.21
C ILE A 191 8.82 1.82 -12.71
N CYS A 192 8.02 2.80 -12.29
CA CYS A 192 6.65 3.02 -12.72
C CYS A 192 6.43 4.52 -12.85
N GLU A 193 5.96 4.97 -14.02
CA GLU A 193 5.73 6.38 -14.34
C GLU A 193 4.26 6.69 -14.58
N GLN A 194 3.40 5.67 -14.48
CA GLN A 194 1.95 5.78 -14.72
C GLN A 194 1.18 5.03 -13.64
N PRO A 195 -0.06 5.43 -13.32
CA PRO A 195 -0.91 4.65 -12.43
C PRO A 195 -1.07 3.22 -12.94
N ILE A 196 -0.83 2.27 -12.06
CA ILE A 196 -0.94 0.83 -12.30
C ILE A 196 -2.12 0.25 -11.53
N THR A 197 -2.67 -0.83 -12.05
CA THR A 197 -3.82 -1.54 -11.45
C THR A 197 -3.40 -2.79 -10.68
N ASP A 198 -2.11 -3.10 -10.65
CA ASP A 198 -1.53 -4.33 -10.13
C ASP A 198 -0.35 -4.06 -9.15
N SER A 199 -0.41 -2.96 -8.42
CA SER A 199 0.69 -2.57 -7.51
C SER A 199 0.89 -3.57 -6.37
N VAL A 200 -0.18 -4.15 -5.81
CA VAL A 200 -0.07 -5.17 -4.76
C VAL A 200 0.48 -6.48 -5.35
N TYR A 201 -0.01 -6.87 -6.52
CA TYR A 201 0.55 -8.01 -7.26
C TYR A 201 2.05 -7.83 -7.52
N THR A 202 2.48 -6.65 -7.97
CA THR A 202 3.90 -6.34 -8.21
C THR A 202 4.77 -6.58 -6.97
N GLY A 203 4.31 -6.17 -5.79
CA GLY A 203 5.02 -6.40 -4.53
C GLY A 203 5.10 -7.88 -4.15
N VAL A 204 4.00 -8.62 -4.31
CA VAL A 204 3.97 -10.08 -4.06
C VAL A 204 4.85 -10.82 -5.07
N ALA A 205 4.82 -10.41 -6.35
CA ALA A 205 5.69 -10.98 -7.38
C ALA A 205 7.18 -10.73 -7.09
N ALA A 206 7.51 -9.54 -6.56
CA ALA A 206 8.88 -9.22 -6.15
C ALA A 206 9.35 -10.09 -4.98
N LEU A 207 8.52 -10.29 -3.95
CA LEU A 207 8.84 -11.20 -2.84
C LEU A 207 8.96 -12.65 -3.32
N TRP A 208 7.99 -13.12 -4.09
CA TRP A 208 8.00 -14.48 -4.62
C TRP A 208 9.25 -14.77 -5.47
N SER A 209 9.55 -13.89 -6.41
CA SER A 209 10.72 -14.04 -7.30
C SER A 209 12.04 -14.00 -6.54
N LEU A 210 12.15 -13.19 -5.46
CA LEU A 210 13.31 -13.21 -4.58
C LEU A 210 13.44 -14.54 -3.85
N MET A 211 12.34 -15.06 -3.31
CA MET A 211 12.35 -16.37 -2.62
C MET A 211 12.67 -17.54 -3.57
N GLN A 212 12.28 -17.45 -4.84
CA GLN A 212 12.66 -18.46 -5.85
C GLN A 212 14.13 -18.37 -6.25
N SER A 213 14.65 -17.17 -6.46
CA SER A 213 16.04 -16.96 -6.87
C SER A 213 17.03 -17.11 -5.72
N HIS A 214 16.60 -16.89 -4.47
CA HIS A 214 17.42 -16.94 -3.24
C HIS A 214 16.69 -17.73 -2.14
N PRO A 215 16.57 -19.05 -2.25
CA PRO A 215 15.88 -19.86 -1.26
C PRO A 215 16.47 -19.67 0.15
N GLY A 216 15.61 -19.46 1.14
CA GLY A 216 16.01 -19.29 2.55
C GLY A 216 16.54 -17.91 2.92
N LEU A 217 16.62 -16.94 1.98
CA LEU A 217 17.12 -15.60 2.26
C LEU A 217 16.06 -14.71 2.95
N VAL A 218 14.80 -14.83 2.53
CA VAL A 218 13.71 -13.98 3.04
C VAL A 218 13.20 -14.54 4.36
N GLU A 219 13.24 -13.69 5.39
CA GLU A 219 12.67 -13.95 6.70
C GLU A 219 11.52 -12.97 6.96
N PHE A 220 10.38 -13.48 7.43
CA PHE A 220 9.28 -12.64 7.89
C PHE A 220 9.53 -12.19 9.31
N THR A 221 9.42 -10.89 9.56
CA THR A 221 9.80 -10.29 10.84
C THR A 221 8.60 -10.13 11.77
N ASP A 222 8.81 -10.41 13.05
CA ASP A 222 7.85 -10.12 14.10
C ASP A 222 8.06 -8.69 14.64
N ARG A 223 7.02 -8.15 15.27
CA ARG A 223 7.11 -6.90 16.03
C ARG A 223 6.62 -7.12 17.46
N PRO A 224 7.18 -6.42 18.44
CA PRO A 224 6.70 -6.51 19.82
C PRO A 224 5.18 -6.26 19.91
N ASN A 225 4.51 -7.05 20.74
CA ASN A 225 3.05 -6.98 20.97
C ASN A 225 2.15 -7.32 19.77
N LEU A 226 2.68 -7.94 18.72
CA LEU A 226 1.90 -8.54 17.64
C LEU A 226 1.97 -10.06 17.72
N GLU A 227 0.84 -10.73 17.46
CA GLU A 227 0.72 -12.20 17.50
C GLU A 227 1.18 -12.89 16.21
N HIS A 228 1.19 -12.14 15.11
CA HIS A 228 1.55 -12.63 13.78
C HIS A 228 2.73 -11.84 13.21
N PRO A 229 3.47 -12.37 12.25
CA PRO A 229 4.48 -11.63 11.50
C PRO A 229 3.93 -10.32 10.92
N PHE A 230 4.77 -9.28 10.89
CA PHE A 230 4.30 -7.93 10.56
C PHE A 230 3.70 -7.81 9.15
N ILE A 231 4.15 -8.65 8.21
CA ILE A 231 3.58 -8.70 6.86
C ILE A 231 2.07 -9.02 6.88
N ASP A 232 1.60 -9.85 7.82
CA ASP A 232 0.19 -10.23 7.91
C ASP A 232 -0.68 -9.04 8.33
N TYR A 233 -0.17 -8.16 9.20
CA TYR A 233 -0.85 -6.92 9.57
C TYR A 233 -0.87 -5.90 8.42
N LEU A 234 0.22 -5.79 7.67
CA LEU A 234 0.26 -4.96 6.45
C LEU A 234 -0.74 -5.48 5.42
N ALA A 235 -0.71 -6.77 5.14
CA ALA A 235 -1.64 -7.40 4.21
C ALA A 235 -3.09 -7.43 4.73
N GLY A 236 -3.29 -7.46 6.06
CA GLY A 236 -4.60 -7.67 6.69
C GLY A 236 -5.08 -9.12 6.65
N THR A 237 -4.18 -10.05 6.36
CA THR A 237 -4.40 -11.49 6.25
C THR A 237 -3.06 -12.23 6.25
N ASP A 238 -3.03 -13.47 6.70
CA ASP A 238 -1.85 -14.33 6.61
C ASP A 238 -1.72 -15.08 5.26
N ARG A 239 -2.74 -14.95 4.38
CA ARG A 239 -2.81 -15.69 3.12
C ARG A 239 -1.63 -15.39 2.19
N ILE A 240 -1.19 -14.12 2.12
CA ILE A 240 -0.03 -13.74 1.29
C ILE A 240 1.23 -14.45 1.77
N ARG A 241 1.54 -14.37 3.06
CA ARG A 241 2.73 -15.02 3.63
C ARG A 241 2.67 -16.54 3.48
N LYS A 242 1.52 -17.15 3.78
CA LYS A 242 1.34 -18.62 3.66
C LYS A 242 1.52 -19.09 2.23
N GLY A 243 0.98 -18.37 1.25
CA GLY A 243 1.15 -18.67 -0.16
C GLY A 243 2.60 -18.55 -0.63
N LEU A 244 3.29 -17.50 -0.20
CA LEU A 244 4.72 -17.32 -0.48
C LEU A 244 5.56 -18.47 0.07
N LEU A 245 5.31 -18.89 1.33
CA LEU A 245 6.01 -20.01 1.96
C LEU A 245 5.70 -21.36 1.28
N ALA A 246 4.48 -21.52 0.76
CA ALA A 246 4.09 -22.70 -0.01
C ALA A 246 4.64 -22.69 -1.46
N GLY A 247 5.29 -21.60 -1.89
CA GLY A 247 5.78 -21.47 -3.26
C GLY A 247 4.69 -21.27 -4.31
N GLU A 248 3.48 -20.92 -3.88
CA GLU A 248 2.37 -20.65 -4.79
C GLU A 248 2.66 -19.43 -5.67
N LYS A 249 2.19 -19.44 -6.91
CA LYS A 249 2.42 -18.34 -7.85
C LYS A 249 1.70 -17.04 -7.40
N PRO A 250 2.26 -15.87 -7.72
CA PRO A 250 1.70 -14.58 -7.29
C PRO A 250 0.25 -14.34 -7.71
N ASP A 251 -0.16 -14.80 -8.90
CA ASP A 251 -1.52 -14.70 -9.40
C ASP A 251 -2.53 -15.49 -8.53
N VAL A 252 -2.15 -16.70 -8.11
CA VAL A 252 -2.95 -17.53 -7.19
C VAL A 252 -3.06 -16.85 -5.82
N ILE A 253 -1.92 -16.41 -5.26
CA ILE A 253 -1.87 -15.74 -3.96
C ILE A 253 -2.79 -14.51 -3.95
N ILE A 254 -2.69 -13.65 -4.97
CA ILE A 254 -3.50 -12.43 -5.06
C ILE A 254 -4.97 -12.75 -5.29
N SER A 255 -5.29 -13.66 -6.21
CA SER A 255 -6.67 -14.04 -6.47
C SER A 255 -7.40 -14.53 -5.22
N GLU A 256 -6.78 -15.41 -4.45
CA GLU A 256 -7.38 -15.98 -3.25
C GLU A 256 -7.38 -15.00 -2.06
N SER A 257 -6.33 -14.16 -1.92
CA SER A 257 -6.27 -13.19 -0.84
C SER A 257 -7.24 -12.02 -1.02
N SER A 258 -7.64 -11.72 -2.26
CA SER A 258 -8.51 -10.58 -2.59
C SER A 258 -10.02 -10.90 -2.51
N ALA A 259 -10.40 -12.00 -1.89
CA ALA A 259 -11.80 -12.31 -1.66
C ALA A 259 -12.51 -11.14 -0.93
N GLY A 260 -13.69 -10.73 -1.42
CA GLY A 260 -14.47 -9.60 -0.89
C GLY A 260 -14.08 -8.22 -1.42
N SER A 261 -12.94 -8.08 -2.11
CA SER A 261 -12.52 -6.76 -2.63
C SER A 261 -13.44 -6.26 -3.74
N ALA A 262 -14.00 -7.15 -4.56
CA ALA A 262 -14.98 -6.80 -5.59
C ALA A 262 -16.30 -6.30 -4.99
N GLU A 263 -16.77 -6.94 -3.92
CA GLU A 263 -17.97 -6.51 -3.18
C GLU A 263 -17.74 -5.13 -2.54
N PHE A 264 -16.60 -4.93 -1.90
CA PHE A 264 -16.22 -3.63 -1.36
C PHE A 264 -16.14 -2.56 -2.46
N ALA A 265 -15.61 -2.90 -3.64
CA ALA A 265 -15.52 -1.99 -4.78
C ALA A 265 -16.91 -1.51 -5.24
N ALA A 266 -17.91 -2.37 -5.23
CA ALA A 266 -19.30 -2.00 -5.55
C ALA A 266 -19.92 -1.16 -4.42
N GLN A 267 -19.78 -1.60 -3.16
CA GLN A 267 -20.39 -0.92 -2.00
C GLN A 267 -19.85 0.50 -1.78
N ARG A 268 -18.58 0.77 -2.12
CA ARG A 268 -17.98 2.10 -1.92
C ARG A 268 -18.53 3.17 -2.87
N GLU A 269 -19.19 2.79 -3.96
CA GLU A 269 -19.68 3.73 -4.98
C GLU A 269 -20.70 4.72 -4.44
N GLU A 270 -21.53 4.32 -3.46
CA GLU A 270 -22.49 5.19 -2.78
C GLU A 270 -21.85 6.39 -2.05
N PHE A 271 -20.54 6.30 -1.80
CA PHE A 271 -19.80 7.30 -1.04
C PHE A 271 -18.98 8.24 -1.91
N PHE A 272 -18.99 8.07 -3.22
CA PHE A 272 -18.26 8.93 -4.13
C PHE A 272 -18.73 10.38 -4.02
N LEU A 273 -17.76 11.28 -4.02
CA LEU A 273 -17.95 12.73 -4.00
C LEU A 273 -17.53 13.35 -5.34
N TYR A 274 -16.78 12.62 -6.14
CA TYR A 274 -16.21 13.09 -7.40
C TYR A 274 -16.62 12.19 -8.57
N PRO A 275 -16.80 12.76 -9.78
CA PRO A 275 -17.03 11.96 -11.00
C PRO A 275 -15.88 10.97 -11.24
N ARG A 276 -16.21 9.77 -11.75
CA ARG A 276 -15.26 8.66 -11.99
C ARG A 276 -15.35 8.08 -13.41
N ASP A 277 -15.81 8.87 -14.32
CA ASP A 277 -15.93 8.61 -15.77
C ASP A 277 -14.60 8.70 -16.56
#